data_3b7ad1f305aec86264b604d652a15afe
#
_entry.id   3b7ad1f305aec86264b604d652a15afe
#
_cell.length_a   1.000
_cell.length_b   1.000
_cell.length_c   1.000
_cell.angle_alpha   90.00
_cell.angle_beta   90.00
_cell.angle_gamma   90.00
#
_symmetry.space_group_name_H-M   'P 1'
#
loop_
_entity.id
_entity.type
_entity.pdbx_description
1 polymer ?
#
loop_
_entity_poly.entity_id
_entity_poly.type
_entity_poly.pdbx_seq_one_letter_code
_entity_poly.pdbx_strand_id
1 'polypeptide(L)'
;MSTEKTIDTTRGARGRASKKSIATRDVMTVAAMMVLTFLVCMVTGPLTMPFPFVYLYLCAGIQMFLCATFYLVVANRLNKHGVFLVWGIVYGTVLALSGYVFLLPYFAGVAAICELAMIGKDAYRSPVRNTVGWTIWAVGMVIGLSLIHI
;
A
#
# COMPACT_ATOMS: atom_id res chain seq x y z
N MET A 1 28.68 -44.75 -12.91
CA MET A 1 27.55 -44.66 -11.97
C MET A 1 27.70 -43.50 -10.97
N SER A 2 28.45 -42.45 -11.30
CA SER A 2 28.78 -41.36 -10.36
C SER A 2 28.33 -39.96 -10.83
N THR A 3 27.84 -39.81 -12.04
CA THR A 3 27.47 -38.50 -12.63
C THR A 3 26.02 -38.10 -12.40
N GLU A 4 25.14 -39.03 -12.08
CA GLU A 4 23.70 -38.77 -11.91
C GLU A 4 23.36 -38.15 -10.54
N LYS A 5 24.17 -38.48 -9.51
CA LYS A 5 23.98 -37.94 -8.16
C LYS A 5 24.33 -36.45 -8.01
N THR A 6 25.19 -35.94 -8.89
CA THR A 6 25.63 -34.54 -8.82
C THR A 6 24.62 -33.58 -9.43
N ILE A 7 23.78 -34.06 -10.36
CA ILE A 7 22.75 -33.23 -11.04
C ILE A 7 21.53 -32.99 -10.15
N ASP A 8 21.21 -33.97 -9.29
CA ASP A 8 20.02 -33.86 -8.41
C ASP A 8 20.25 -32.92 -7.23
N THR A 9 21.48 -32.81 -6.74
CA THR A 9 21.83 -31.88 -5.64
C THR A 9 21.78 -30.42 -6.09
N THR A 10 22.13 -30.14 -7.35
CA THR A 10 22.07 -28.76 -7.90
C THR A 10 20.64 -28.31 -8.24
N ARG A 11 19.73 -29.23 -8.54
CA ARG A 11 18.32 -28.95 -8.78
C ARG A 11 17.57 -28.62 -7.47
N GLY A 12 17.92 -29.32 -6.38
CA GLY A 12 17.37 -29.07 -5.04
C GLY A 12 17.79 -27.73 -4.44
N ALA A 13 19.01 -27.27 -4.75
CA ALA A 13 19.52 -25.98 -4.28
C ALA A 13 18.88 -24.78 -5.01
N ARG A 14 18.52 -24.92 -6.29
CA ARG A 14 17.84 -23.88 -7.06
C ARG A 14 16.37 -23.66 -6.66
N GLY A 15 15.71 -24.68 -6.14
CA GLY A 15 14.31 -24.56 -5.68
C GLY A 15 14.16 -23.84 -4.34
N ARG A 16 15.23 -23.72 -3.55
CA ARG A 16 15.21 -23.10 -2.21
C ARG A 16 15.55 -21.61 -2.19
N ALA A 17 16.00 -21.04 -3.30
CA ALA A 17 16.50 -19.67 -3.36
C ALA A 17 15.44 -18.60 -3.62
N SER A 18 14.16 -18.90 -3.63
CA SER A 18 13.11 -17.93 -3.99
C SER A 18 12.02 -17.71 -2.94
N LYS A 19 12.35 -17.76 -1.66
CA LYS A 19 11.62 -17.00 -0.64
C LYS A 19 12.34 -15.66 -0.45
N LYS A 20 12.31 -14.84 -1.47
CA LYS A 20 12.90 -13.49 -1.42
C LYS A 20 12.09 -12.70 -0.39
N SER A 21 12.62 -12.57 0.83
CA SER A 21 12.16 -11.60 1.81
C SER A 21 12.03 -10.22 1.12
N ILE A 22 11.12 -9.39 1.58
CA ILE A 22 11.00 -8.01 1.13
C ILE A 22 12.38 -7.39 1.28
N ALA A 23 13.06 -7.13 0.17
CA ALA A 23 14.40 -6.58 0.20
C ALA A 23 14.31 -5.15 0.72
N THR A 24 15.31 -4.67 1.45
CA THR A 24 15.40 -3.28 1.95
C THR A 24 15.12 -2.27 0.83
N ARG A 25 15.54 -2.57 -0.39
CA ARG A 25 15.26 -1.77 -1.59
C ARG A 25 13.76 -1.66 -1.90
N ASP A 26 12.97 -2.71 -1.63
CA ASP A 26 11.52 -2.71 -1.87
C ASP A 26 10.83 -1.81 -0.84
N VAL A 27 11.26 -1.91 0.43
CA VAL A 27 10.76 -1.03 1.52
C VAL A 27 11.09 0.43 1.23
N MET A 28 12.30 0.73 0.76
CA MET A 28 12.68 2.09 0.36
C MET A 28 11.81 2.62 -0.78
N THR A 29 11.45 1.77 -1.75
CA THR A 29 10.56 2.16 -2.85
C THR A 29 9.16 2.50 -2.32
N VAL A 30 8.61 1.67 -1.43
CA VAL A 30 7.31 1.94 -0.80
C VAL A 30 7.37 3.24 0.00
N ALA A 31 8.39 3.42 0.82
CA ALA A 31 8.57 4.63 1.63
C ALA A 31 8.68 5.90 0.77
N ALA A 32 9.47 5.86 -0.32
CA ALA A 32 9.59 7.00 -1.23
C ALA A 32 8.26 7.38 -1.89
N MET A 33 7.47 6.38 -2.34
CA MET A 33 6.15 6.62 -2.92
C MET A 33 5.14 7.13 -1.88
N MET A 34 5.28 6.69 -0.61
CA MET A 34 4.47 7.23 0.48
C MET A 34 4.78 8.69 0.77
N VAL A 35 6.06 9.07 0.82
CA VAL A 35 6.46 10.48 0.96
C VAL A 35 5.84 11.32 -0.17
N LEU A 36 5.89 10.82 -1.41
CA LEU A 36 5.28 11.51 -2.54
C LEU A 36 3.76 11.64 -2.39
N THR A 37 3.09 10.60 -1.88
CA THR A 37 1.66 10.64 -1.53
C THR A 37 1.35 11.72 -0.49
N PHE A 38 2.15 11.80 0.57
CA PHE A 38 1.99 12.86 1.58
C PHE A 38 2.23 14.25 1.03
N LEU A 39 3.22 14.43 0.15
CA LEU A 39 3.44 15.72 -0.52
C LEU A 39 2.24 16.15 -1.35
N VAL A 40 1.63 15.21 -2.09
CA VAL A 40 0.39 15.49 -2.83
C VAL A 40 -0.72 15.92 -1.88
N CYS A 41 -0.91 15.22 -0.77
CA CYS A 41 -1.92 15.57 0.24
C CYS A 41 -1.66 16.95 0.86
N MET A 42 -0.38 17.26 1.17
CA MET A 42 0.02 18.56 1.73
C MET A 42 -0.19 19.72 0.78
N VAL A 43 -0.09 19.50 -0.52
CA VAL A 43 -0.32 20.53 -1.53
C VAL A 43 -1.82 20.66 -1.85
N THR A 44 -2.53 19.57 -2.04
CA THR A 44 -3.94 19.57 -2.44
C THR A 44 -4.87 20.09 -1.34
N GLY A 45 -4.56 19.78 -0.07
CA GLY A 45 -5.35 20.25 1.07
C GLY A 45 -5.46 21.77 1.12
N PRO A 46 -4.35 22.51 1.33
CA PRO A 46 -4.36 23.98 1.36
C PRO A 46 -4.86 24.63 0.06
N LEU A 47 -4.58 24.01 -1.10
CA LEU A 47 -4.99 24.54 -2.40
C LEU A 47 -6.53 24.51 -2.57
N THR A 48 -7.20 23.53 -1.97
CA THR A 48 -8.65 23.38 -2.05
C THR A 48 -9.40 24.14 -0.94
N MET A 49 -8.73 24.49 0.16
CA MET A 49 -9.32 25.23 1.30
C MET A 49 -10.06 26.52 0.93
N PRO A 50 -9.56 27.37 0.00
CA PRO A 50 -10.27 28.59 -0.37
C PRO A 50 -11.64 28.35 -1.02
N PHE A 51 -11.88 27.11 -1.48
CA PHE A 51 -13.13 26.73 -2.13
C PHE A 51 -13.87 25.69 -1.27
N PRO A 52 -14.75 26.08 -0.33
CA PRO A 52 -15.36 25.18 0.64
C PRO A 52 -16.08 23.99 0.00
N PHE A 53 -16.74 24.17 -1.12
CA PHE A 53 -17.42 23.12 -1.86
C PHE A 53 -16.42 22.09 -2.43
N VAL A 54 -15.34 22.56 -3.02
CA VAL A 54 -14.28 21.68 -3.58
C VAL A 54 -13.58 20.93 -2.46
N TYR A 55 -13.28 21.61 -1.36
CA TYR A 55 -12.64 21.00 -0.19
C TYR A 55 -13.50 19.87 0.40
N LEU A 56 -14.80 20.13 0.64
CA LEU A 56 -15.68 19.15 1.28
C LEU A 56 -16.00 17.94 0.38
N TYR A 57 -16.22 18.16 -0.90
CA TYR A 57 -16.76 17.13 -1.78
C TYR A 57 -15.76 16.53 -2.77
N LEU A 58 -14.79 17.30 -3.26
CA LEU A 58 -13.88 16.86 -4.30
C LEU A 58 -12.45 16.57 -3.81
N CYS A 59 -12.01 17.23 -2.74
CA CYS A 59 -10.62 17.12 -2.28
C CYS A 59 -10.21 15.67 -2.03
N ALA A 60 -11.01 14.91 -1.29
CA ALA A 60 -10.73 13.50 -1.02
C ALA A 60 -10.69 12.65 -2.30
N GLY A 61 -11.60 12.90 -3.23
CA GLY A 61 -11.63 12.19 -4.52
C GLY A 61 -10.40 12.48 -5.37
N ILE A 62 -10.00 13.74 -5.48
CA ILE A 62 -8.80 14.15 -6.22
C ILE A 62 -7.55 13.54 -5.60
N GLN A 63 -7.41 13.61 -4.27
CA GLN A 63 -6.29 13.00 -3.55
C GLN A 63 -6.22 11.49 -3.78
N MET A 64 -7.34 10.78 -3.65
CA MET A 64 -7.40 9.34 -3.86
C MET A 64 -7.05 8.95 -5.28
N PHE A 65 -7.47 9.73 -6.27
CA PHE A 65 -7.15 9.49 -7.67
C PHE A 65 -5.65 9.66 -7.95
N LEU A 66 -5.04 10.74 -7.45
CA LEU A 66 -3.61 10.97 -7.61
C LEU A 66 -2.78 9.91 -6.87
N CYS A 67 -3.16 9.58 -5.64
CA CYS A 67 -2.48 8.58 -4.83
C CYS A 67 -2.59 7.17 -5.41
N ALA A 68 -3.69 6.85 -6.12
CA ALA A 68 -3.85 5.58 -6.82
C ALA A 68 -2.73 5.33 -7.83
N THR A 69 -2.26 6.38 -8.52
CA THR A 69 -1.16 6.26 -9.49
C THR A 69 0.12 5.80 -8.79
N PHE A 70 0.48 6.38 -7.64
CA PHE A 70 1.66 5.99 -6.88
C PHE A 70 1.55 4.58 -6.33
N TYR A 71 0.37 4.22 -5.81
CA TYR A 71 0.08 2.87 -5.36
C TYR A 71 0.24 1.85 -6.50
N LEU A 72 -0.33 2.12 -7.69
CA LEU A 72 -0.24 1.21 -8.83
C LEU A 72 1.20 1.01 -9.30
N VAL A 73 2.03 2.04 -9.28
CA VAL A 73 3.46 1.92 -9.59
C VAL A 73 4.15 0.97 -8.61
N VAL A 74 3.88 1.11 -7.31
CA VAL A 74 4.42 0.22 -6.27
C VAL A 74 3.91 -1.21 -6.44
N ALA A 75 2.60 -1.38 -6.60
CA ALA A 75 1.96 -2.68 -6.75
C ALA A 75 2.51 -3.47 -7.94
N ASN A 76 2.58 -2.83 -9.11
CA ASN A 76 3.10 -3.45 -10.32
C ASN A 76 4.59 -3.78 -10.24
N ARG A 77 5.38 -2.93 -9.58
CA ARG A 77 6.83 -3.11 -9.46
C ARG A 77 7.19 -4.22 -8.48
N LEU A 78 6.50 -4.30 -7.36
CA LEU A 78 6.85 -5.23 -6.29
C LEU A 78 6.20 -6.59 -6.48
N ASN A 79 4.93 -6.64 -6.90
CA ASN A 79 4.12 -7.86 -7.04
C ASN A 79 4.36 -8.87 -5.90
N LYS A 80 4.37 -8.38 -4.66
CA LYS A 80 4.62 -9.16 -3.45
C LYS A 80 3.48 -8.95 -2.46
N HIS A 81 3.13 -10.00 -1.73
CA HIS A 81 2.23 -9.88 -0.59
C HIS A 81 2.84 -8.99 0.48
N GLY A 82 2.01 -8.18 1.14
CA GLY A 82 2.41 -7.27 2.20
C GLY A 82 2.52 -5.80 1.79
N VAL A 83 2.29 -5.45 0.53
CA VAL A 83 2.38 -4.06 0.06
C VAL A 83 1.36 -3.18 0.76
N PHE A 84 0.08 -3.61 0.85
CA PHE A 84 -0.95 -2.86 1.57
C PHE A 84 -0.65 -2.75 3.06
N LEU A 85 -0.12 -3.81 3.66
CA LEU A 85 0.19 -3.82 5.09
C LEU A 85 1.28 -2.81 5.41
N VAL A 86 2.37 -2.79 4.62
CA VAL A 86 3.43 -1.77 4.77
C VAL A 86 2.87 -0.37 4.53
N TRP A 87 2.04 -0.20 3.49
CA TRP A 87 1.38 1.07 3.17
C TRP A 87 0.54 1.57 4.34
N GLY A 88 -0.32 0.72 4.92
CA GLY A 88 -1.19 1.08 6.04
C GLY A 88 -0.44 1.37 7.34
N ILE A 89 0.62 0.61 7.65
CA ILE A 89 1.44 0.85 8.84
C ILE A 89 2.18 2.19 8.72
N VAL A 90 2.81 2.48 7.58
CA VAL A 90 3.51 3.75 7.37
C VAL A 90 2.52 4.92 7.45
N TYR A 91 1.37 4.81 6.78
CA TYR A 91 0.34 5.84 6.82
C TYR A 91 -0.19 6.06 8.25
N GLY A 92 -0.56 4.99 8.95
CA GLY A 92 -1.01 5.05 10.34
C GLY A 92 0.04 5.62 11.29
N THR A 93 1.33 5.32 11.06
CA THR A 93 2.44 5.86 11.87
C THR A 93 2.56 7.37 11.69
N VAL A 94 2.47 7.88 10.47
CA VAL A 94 2.52 9.34 10.21
C VAL A 94 1.35 10.05 10.89
N LEU A 95 0.15 9.48 10.82
CA LEU A 95 -1.01 10.04 11.52
C LEU A 95 -0.88 9.97 13.04
N ALA A 96 -0.31 8.89 13.57
CA ALA A 96 -0.04 8.74 14.99
C ALA A 96 0.95 9.81 15.49
N LEU A 97 2.00 10.11 14.69
CA LEU A 97 2.94 11.19 14.98
C LEU A 97 2.28 12.58 14.91
N SER A 98 1.22 12.72 14.12
CA SER A 98 0.40 13.94 14.07
C SER A 98 -0.60 14.07 15.24
N GLY A 99 -0.58 13.14 16.21
CA GLY A 99 -1.40 13.15 17.41
C GLY A 99 -2.58 12.18 17.40
N TYR A 100 -2.84 11.52 16.30
CA TYR A 100 -3.97 10.58 16.15
C TYR A 100 -3.54 9.12 16.35
N VAL A 101 -3.01 8.79 17.52
CA VAL A 101 -2.43 7.46 17.83
C VAL A 101 -3.41 6.31 17.60
N PHE A 102 -4.71 6.52 17.84
CA PHE A 102 -5.75 5.50 17.64
C PHE A 102 -5.95 5.11 16.16
N LEU A 103 -5.53 5.94 15.21
CA LEU A 103 -5.62 5.63 13.80
C LEU A 103 -4.58 4.60 13.34
N LEU A 104 -3.49 4.42 14.07
CA LEU A 104 -2.49 3.42 13.71
C LEU A 104 -3.06 1.99 13.70
N PRO A 105 -3.70 1.48 14.79
CA PRO A 105 -4.32 0.16 14.74
C PRO A 105 -5.49 0.09 13.76
N TYR A 106 -6.21 1.18 13.56
CA TYR A 106 -7.30 1.25 12.60
C TYR A 106 -6.78 1.01 11.17
N PHE A 107 -5.77 1.78 10.72
CA PHE A 107 -5.22 1.64 9.38
C PHE A 107 -4.45 0.34 9.18
N ALA A 108 -3.84 -0.21 10.22
CA ALA A 108 -3.28 -1.56 10.17
C ALA A 108 -4.36 -2.60 9.91
N GLY A 109 -5.54 -2.48 10.55
CA GLY A 109 -6.70 -3.34 10.31
C GLY A 109 -7.25 -3.23 8.88
N VAL A 110 -7.45 -2.00 8.40
CA VAL A 110 -7.89 -1.75 7.00
C VAL A 110 -6.88 -2.33 6.00
N ALA A 111 -5.59 -2.14 6.23
CA ALA A 111 -4.54 -2.69 5.38
C ALA A 111 -4.54 -4.22 5.37
N ALA A 112 -4.80 -4.85 6.52
CA ALA A 112 -4.93 -6.30 6.60
C ALA A 112 -6.13 -6.81 5.78
N ILE A 113 -7.26 -6.11 5.81
CA ILE A 113 -8.44 -6.44 4.99
C ILE A 113 -8.12 -6.29 3.50
N CYS A 114 -7.43 -5.21 3.12
CA CYS A 114 -6.97 -5.02 1.74
C CYS A 114 -6.03 -6.16 1.31
N GLU A 115 -5.10 -6.58 2.18
CA GLU A 115 -4.19 -7.68 1.89
C GLU A 115 -4.92 -9.01 1.73
N LEU A 116 -5.98 -9.27 2.51
CA LEU A 116 -6.84 -10.44 2.35
C LEU A 116 -7.51 -10.46 0.97
N ALA A 117 -7.96 -9.31 0.47
CA ALA A 117 -8.51 -9.19 -0.88
C ALA A 117 -7.47 -9.47 -1.98
N MET A 118 -6.19 -9.29 -1.66
CA MET A 118 -5.06 -9.50 -2.57
C MET A 118 -4.42 -10.89 -2.45
N ILE A 119 -5.07 -11.85 -1.79
CA ILE A 119 -4.58 -13.24 -1.70
C ILE A 119 -4.68 -13.91 -3.07
N GLY A 120 -3.55 -14.41 -3.57
CA GLY A 120 -3.47 -15.20 -4.80
C GLY A 120 -2.21 -14.93 -5.60
N LYS A 121 -1.94 -15.83 -6.58
CA LYS A 121 -0.81 -15.66 -7.51
C LYS A 121 -1.04 -14.41 -8.36
N ASP A 122 -0.01 -13.58 -8.49
CA ASP A 122 0.01 -12.37 -9.31
C ASP A 122 -1.16 -11.39 -9.05
N ALA A 123 -1.66 -11.37 -7.82
CA ALA A 123 -2.81 -10.55 -7.45
C ALA A 123 -2.55 -9.06 -7.71
N TYR A 124 -1.33 -8.59 -7.43
CA TYR A 124 -0.93 -7.20 -7.64
C TYR A 124 -0.72 -6.81 -9.11
N ARG A 125 -0.72 -7.77 -10.03
CA ARG A 125 -0.73 -7.52 -11.48
C ARG A 125 -2.14 -7.51 -12.08
N SER A 126 -3.13 -8.02 -11.36
CA SER A 126 -4.52 -8.01 -11.82
C SER A 126 -5.14 -6.63 -11.61
N PRO A 127 -5.59 -5.94 -12.69
CA PRO A 127 -6.20 -4.62 -12.57
C PRO A 127 -7.46 -4.64 -11.72
N VAL A 128 -8.28 -5.68 -11.85
CA VAL A 128 -9.53 -5.83 -11.09
C VAL A 128 -9.25 -5.94 -9.59
N ARG A 129 -8.30 -6.78 -9.18
CA ARG A 129 -7.94 -6.93 -7.76
C ARG A 129 -7.34 -5.67 -7.19
N ASN A 130 -6.48 -5.00 -7.94
CA ASN A 130 -5.92 -3.71 -7.52
C ASN A 130 -7.03 -2.67 -7.32
N THR A 131 -8.01 -2.61 -8.21
CA THR A 131 -9.17 -1.73 -8.06
C THR A 131 -9.97 -2.05 -6.81
N VAL A 132 -10.26 -3.33 -6.55
CA VAL A 132 -10.99 -3.76 -5.34
C VAL A 132 -10.18 -3.40 -4.09
N GLY A 133 -8.91 -3.74 -4.02
CA GLY A 133 -8.05 -3.41 -2.87
C GLY A 133 -7.97 -1.91 -2.63
N TRP A 134 -7.80 -1.10 -3.68
CA TRP A 134 -7.77 0.34 -3.57
C TRP A 134 -9.12 0.94 -3.15
N THR A 135 -10.23 0.39 -3.62
CA THR A 135 -11.57 0.81 -3.20
C THR A 135 -11.79 0.55 -1.71
N ILE A 136 -11.43 -0.63 -1.22
CA ILE A 136 -11.50 -0.96 0.23
C ILE A 136 -10.64 0.03 1.02
N TRP A 137 -9.42 0.33 0.55
CA TRP A 137 -8.55 1.31 1.16
C TRP A 137 -9.17 2.71 1.19
N ALA A 138 -9.74 3.18 0.08
CA ALA A 138 -10.37 4.48 -0.02
C ALA A 138 -11.58 4.62 0.91
N VAL A 139 -12.43 3.60 0.99
CA VAL A 139 -13.56 3.55 1.95
C VAL A 139 -13.03 3.58 3.39
N GLY A 140 -12.01 2.78 3.71
CA GLY A 140 -11.36 2.79 5.01
C GLY A 140 -10.80 4.18 5.37
N MET A 141 -10.20 4.88 4.41
CA MET A 141 -9.71 6.25 4.60
C MET A 141 -10.85 7.21 4.97
N VAL A 142 -11.96 7.19 4.24
CA VAL A 142 -13.11 8.07 4.51
C VAL A 142 -13.67 7.81 5.90
N ILE A 143 -13.85 6.54 6.29
CA ILE A 143 -14.34 6.17 7.62
C ILE A 143 -13.34 6.61 8.69
N GLY A 144 -12.04 6.34 8.51
CA GLY A 144 -10.99 6.72 9.46
C GLY A 144 -10.92 8.23 9.69
N LEU A 145 -10.99 9.01 8.62
CA LEU A 145 -11.03 10.47 8.71
C LEU A 145 -12.31 10.99 9.37
N SER A 146 -13.44 10.32 9.14
CA SER A 146 -14.70 10.66 9.83
C SER A 146 -14.61 10.46 11.34
N LEU A 147 -13.84 9.46 11.81
CA LEU A 147 -13.62 9.23 13.24
C LEU A 147 -12.81 10.36 13.92
N ILE A 148 -12.06 11.15 13.16
CA ILE A 148 -11.33 12.32 13.71
C ILE A 148 -12.30 13.47 14.02
N HIS A 149 -13.43 13.53 13.34
CA HIS A 149 -14.40 14.61 13.46
C HIS A 149 -15.52 14.33 14.50
N ILE A 150 -15.55 13.13 15.10
CA ILE A 150 -16.47 12.74 16.17
C ILE A 150 -15.80 12.93 17.53
#